data_1b39d676c52fbe1bd89f1100e2d8a951
#
_entry.id   1b39d676c52fbe1bd89f1100e2d8a951
#
_cell.length_a   1.000
_cell.length_b   1.000
_cell.length_c   1.000
_cell.angle_alpha   90.00
_cell.angle_beta   90.00
_cell.angle_gamma   90.00
#
_symmetry.space_group_name_H-M   'P 1'
#
loop_
_entity.id
_entity.type
_entity.pdbx_description
1 polymer ?
#
loop_
_entity_poly.entity_id
_entity_poly.type
_entity_poly.pdbx_seq_one_letter_code
_entity_poly.pdbx_strand_id
1 'polypeptide(L)'
;MSKSSKMEQISLSQLVRVFGRIGLLSFGGPAAQISLMHRELVEQRPWLEEKEFLGALSFCMMLPGPEAMQLATYTGWKLRGTLGGLIGGLLFVLPGALIIAALAALYVAFGEVSAVQHAFVGVQAAVVAVVLQALIRLSGKVLNDKAAWLAAMVAFAALFTQMLPFPAVILLAALAGATLPALQPTNSPKPASVPFKRTARTVLIWGLLWAAPVALLIVLQAQFLIDLALFFSKLAVVTFGGAYAVLAYMVQAVVQEHQWLTTPQMMDALGLAETTPGPLILVTQFVGHLAGYQAGGTGLAVLAGLVTLWCTFTPCFLWIFAGAPYVERLLHAPRLGNALRMISASVVGVIANLGLWFALHVLFSKHQSVGPVTLPNLSSFELLPALLVLLGCGLLLGLRLPLVIVLVITAVAAIFAAPLM
;
A
#
# COMPACT_ATOMS: atom_id res chain seq x y z
N MET A 1 37.18 5.17 -28.66
CA MET A 1 37.80 4.68 -27.42
C MET A 1 36.72 4.60 -26.38
N SER A 2 36.18 3.39 -26.14
CA SER A 2 35.10 3.10 -25.19
C SER A 2 35.66 3.22 -23.77
N LYS A 3 35.18 4.19 -22.98
CA LYS A 3 35.35 4.22 -21.53
C LYS A 3 34.44 3.18 -20.89
N SER A 4 34.84 1.91 -20.96
CA SER A 4 34.41 0.91 -19.97
C SER A 4 35.12 1.23 -18.65
N SER A 5 34.64 2.24 -17.90
CA SER A 5 35.05 2.41 -16.53
C SER A 5 34.54 1.19 -15.77
N LYS A 6 35.48 0.38 -15.23
CA LYS A 6 35.18 -0.64 -14.21
C LYS A 6 34.29 0.03 -13.15
N MET A 7 32.98 -0.26 -13.17
CA MET A 7 32.15 0.05 -12.00
C MET A 7 32.78 -0.72 -10.83
N GLU A 8 33.42 0.03 -9.94
CA GLU A 8 33.91 -0.54 -8.68
C GLU A 8 32.76 -1.31 -8.05
N GLN A 9 32.94 -2.59 -7.78
CA GLN A 9 31.83 -3.43 -7.29
C GLN A 9 31.37 -2.87 -5.95
N ILE A 10 30.17 -2.27 -5.93
CA ILE A 10 29.56 -1.71 -4.72
C ILE A 10 29.57 -2.76 -3.63
N SER A 11 30.17 -2.47 -2.48
CA SER A 11 30.30 -3.42 -1.37
C SER A 11 28.94 -3.65 -0.69
N LEU A 12 28.77 -4.82 -0.06
CA LEU A 12 27.54 -5.11 0.71
C LEU A 12 27.34 -4.12 1.86
N SER A 13 28.43 -3.66 2.49
CA SER A 13 28.36 -2.66 3.56
C SER A 13 27.86 -1.29 3.05
N GLN A 14 28.22 -0.90 1.84
CA GLN A 14 27.67 0.30 1.19
C GLN A 14 26.18 0.15 0.91
N LEU A 15 25.74 -1.02 0.40
CA LEU A 15 24.32 -1.30 0.19
C LEU A 15 23.53 -1.21 1.50
N VAL A 16 24.02 -1.87 2.57
CA VAL A 16 23.36 -1.84 3.88
C VAL A 16 23.24 -0.41 4.41
N ARG A 17 24.31 0.38 4.32
CA ARG A 17 24.30 1.78 4.78
C ARG A 17 23.32 2.65 4.02
N VAL A 18 23.30 2.53 2.68
CA VAL A 18 22.45 3.38 1.82
C VAL A 18 20.98 2.96 1.92
N PHE A 19 20.67 1.67 1.77
CA PHE A 19 19.29 1.21 1.88
C PHE A 19 18.74 1.30 3.30
N GLY A 20 19.56 1.12 4.34
CA GLY A 20 19.19 1.38 5.73
C GLY A 20 18.82 2.85 5.96
N ARG A 21 19.62 3.79 5.40
CA ARG A 21 19.29 5.21 5.45
C ARG A 21 17.99 5.53 4.70
N ILE A 22 17.82 4.97 3.50
CA ILE A 22 16.59 5.12 2.72
C ILE A 22 15.39 4.61 3.52
N GLY A 23 15.47 3.40 4.11
CA GLY A 23 14.39 2.83 4.90
C GLY A 23 13.98 3.69 6.10
N LEU A 24 14.97 4.20 6.85
CA LEU A 24 14.72 5.06 8.01
C LEU A 24 14.13 6.43 7.65
N LEU A 25 14.43 6.96 6.47
CA LEU A 25 13.98 8.28 6.01
C LEU A 25 12.77 8.23 5.07
N SER A 26 12.22 7.04 4.81
CA SER A 26 11.14 6.82 3.85
C SER A 26 9.75 7.19 4.39
N PHE A 27 9.56 8.45 4.77
CA PHE A 27 8.27 8.99 5.19
C PHE A 27 7.51 9.64 4.03
N GLY A 28 6.19 9.84 4.18
CA GLY A 28 5.37 10.66 3.28
C GLY A 28 4.84 9.96 2.03
N GLY A 29 4.73 8.64 2.08
CA GLY A 29 4.10 7.85 1.02
C GLY A 29 4.96 7.62 -0.22
N PRO A 30 4.45 6.89 -1.24
CA PRO A 30 5.26 6.38 -2.35
C PRO A 30 6.02 7.46 -3.14
N ALA A 31 5.39 8.61 -3.40
CA ALA A 31 6.03 9.67 -4.18
C ALA A 31 7.26 10.26 -3.49
N ALA A 32 7.18 10.48 -2.17
CA ALA A 32 8.31 10.98 -1.39
C ALA A 32 9.43 9.94 -1.28
N GLN A 33 9.07 8.67 -1.12
CA GLN A 33 9.99 7.54 -1.05
C GLN A 33 10.75 7.34 -2.37
N ILE A 34 10.05 7.41 -3.50
CA ILE A 34 10.66 7.33 -4.84
C ILE A 34 11.59 8.52 -5.08
N SER A 35 11.18 9.73 -4.70
CA SER A 35 12.03 10.93 -4.81
C SER A 35 13.30 10.83 -3.95
N LEU A 36 13.18 10.29 -2.73
CA LEU A 36 14.33 10.02 -1.86
C LEU A 36 15.28 9.00 -2.53
N MET A 37 14.75 7.91 -3.08
CA MET A 37 15.57 6.92 -3.77
C MET A 37 16.24 7.49 -5.02
N HIS A 38 15.53 8.31 -5.80
CA HIS A 38 16.12 9.00 -6.96
C HIS A 38 17.31 9.84 -6.55
N ARG A 39 17.13 10.70 -5.54
CA ARG A 39 18.22 11.53 -5.01
C ARG A 39 19.42 10.72 -4.53
N GLU A 40 19.18 9.63 -3.78
CA GLU A 40 20.23 8.81 -3.19
C GLU A 40 20.96 7.93 -4.23
N LEU A 41 20.24 7.40 -5.24
CA LEU A 41 20.71 6.33 -6.13
C LEU A 41 21.08 6.83 -7.54
N VAL A 42 20.63 8.03 -7.93
CA VAL A 42 20.90 8.64 -9.24
C VAL A 42 21.74 9.91 -9.08
N GLU A 43 21.28 10.86 -8.22
CA GLU A 43 21.93 12.17 -8.11
C GLU A 43 23.18 12.15 -7.23
N GLN A 44 23.09 11.64 -6.00
CA GLN A 44 24.19 11.63 -5.03
C GLN A 44 25.17 10.48 -5.26
N ARG A 45 24.66 9.32 -5.63
CA ARG A 45 25.45 8.12 -5.94
C ARG A 45 24.97 7.60 -7.28
N PRO A 46 25.71 7.79 -8.38
CA PRO A 46 25.28 7.33 -9.70
C PRO A 46 25.34 5.79 -9.81
N TRP A 47 24.55 5.10 -8.98
CA TRP A 47 24.41 3.65 -9.02
C TRP A 47 23.49 3.19 -10.14
N LEU A 48 22.56 4.07 -10.56
CA LEU A 48 21.70 3.89 -11.72
C LEU A 48 21.75 5.14 -12.59
N GLU A 49 21.66 4.94 -13.91
CA GLU A 49 21.38 6.03 -14.82
C GLU A 49 19.89 6.45 -14.69
N GLU A 50 19.58 7.72 -15.01
CA GLU A 50 18.21 8.27 -14.99
C GLU A 50 17.22 7.36 -15.75
N LYS A 51 17.58 6.98 -17.00
CA LYS A 51 16.74 6.12 -17.84
C LYS A 51 16.50 4.74 -17.21
N GLU A 52 17.49 4.20 -16.54
CA GLU A 52 17.39 2.90 -15.86
C GLU A 52 16.51 2.98 -14.63
N PHE A 53 16.61 4.05 -13.86
CA PHE A 53 15.77 4.29 -12.69
C PHE A 53 14.29 4.43 -13.09
N LEU A 54 14.00 5.26 -14.10
CA LEU A 54 12.63 5.44 -14.61
C LEU A 54 12.05 4.16 -15.22
N GLY A 55 12.87 3.38 -15.93
CA GLY A 55 12.48 2.06 -16.43
C GLY A 55 12.17 1.06 -15.30
N ALA A 56 13.00 1.03 -14.26
CA ALA A 56 12.79 0.21 -13.08
C ALA A 56 11.52 0.62 -12.32
N LEU A 57 11.30 1.90 -12.14
CA LEU A 57 10.09 2.43 -11.53
C LEU A 57 8.84 2.04 -12.31
N SER A 58 8.86 2.23 -13.63
CA SER A 58 7.75 1.84 -14.49
C SER A 58 7.45 0.35 -14.40
N PHE A 59 8.49 -0.49 -14.36
CA PHE A 59 8.35 -1.93 -14.15
C PHE A 59 7.72 -2.26 -12.79
N CYS A 60 8.19 -1.66 -11.70
CA CYS A 60 7.62 -1.89 -10.36
C CYS A 60 6.15 -1.48 -10.29
N MET A 61 5.76 -0.38 -10.95
CA MET A 61 4.36 0.05 -11.04
C MET A 61 3.46 -0.93 -11.83
N MET A 62 4.04 -1.84 -12.62
CA MET A 62 3.31 -2.90 -13.34
C MET A 62 3.08 -4.15 -12.48
N LEU A 63 3.76 -4.29 -11.36
CA LEU A 63 3.68 -5.45 -10.48
C LEU A 63 2.70 -5.19 -9.32
N PRO A 64 2.07 -6.24 -8.79
CA PRO A 64 1.30 -6.09 -7.57
C PRO A 64 2.22 -5.87 -6.37
N GLY A 65 1.84 -4.94 -5.49
CA GLY A 65 2.61 -4.63 -4.27
C GLY A 65 3.10 -3.18 -4.18
N PRO A 66 3.84 -2.83 -3.10
CA PRO A 66 4.36 -1.49 -2.88
C PRO A 66 5.54 -1.18 -3.80
N GLU A 67 5.32 -0.33 -4.79
CA GLU A 67 6.28 0.02 -5.84
C GLU A 67 7.62 0.55 -5.30
N ALA A 68 7.60 1.31 -4.21
CA ALA A 68 8.84 1.86 -3.63
C ALA A 68 9.74 0.75 -3.03
N MET A 69 9.15 -0.20 -2.30
CA MET A 69 9.89 -1.38 -1.79
C MET A 69 10.41 -2.24 -2.94
N GLN A 70 9.58 -2.44 -3.96
CA GLN A 70 9.98 -3.21 -5.14
C GLN A 70 11.12 -2.52 -5.90
N LEU A 71 11.11 -1.20 -6.01
CA LEU A 71 12.19 -0.42 -6.62
C LEU A 71 13.50 -0.55 -5.83
N ALA A 72 13.44 -0.52 -4.49
CA ALA A 72 14.60 -0.79 -3.64
C ALA A 72 15.15 -2.21 -3.84
N THR A 73 14.24 -3.20 -3.91
CA THR A 73 14.58 -4.61 -4.17
C THR A 73 15.20 -4.78 -5.55
N TYR A 74 14.61 -4.18 -6.60
CA TYR A 74 15.11 -4.23 -7.97
C TYR A 74 16.51 -3.61 -8.08
N THR A 75 16.69 -2.44 -7.50
CA THR A 75 17.99 -1.75 -7.53
C THR A 75 19.06 -2.57 -6.84
N GLY A 76 18.79 -3.08 -5.65
CA GLY A 76 19.70 -3.97 -4.94
C GLY A 76 20.02 -5.24 -5.75
N TRP A 77 19.01 -5.85 -6.38
CA TRP A 77 19.18 -7.02 -7.25
C TRP A 77 20.06 -6.70 -8.48
N LYS A 78 19.85 -5.55 -9.11
CA LYS A 78 20.65 -5.13 -10.26
C LYS A 78 22.12 -4.95 -9.88
N LEU A 79 22.42 -4.43 -8.70
CA LEU A 79 23.77 -4.13 -8.23
C LEU A 79 24.51 -5.38 -7.73
N ARG A 80 23.86 -6.28 -6.98
CA ARG A 80 24.49 -7.43 -6.29
C ARG A 80 23.63 -8.70 -6.30
N GLY A 81 22.81 -8.88 -7.32
CA GLY A 81 21.97 -10.08 -7.47
C GLY A 81 20.95 -10.25 -6.34
N THR A 82 20.52 -11.48 -6.10
CA THR A 82 19.45 -11.79 -5.12
C THR A 82 19.76 -11.25 -3.72
N LEU A 83 21.02 -11.37 -3.26
CA LEU A 83 21.43 -10.86 -1.95
C LEU A 83 21.29 -9.34 -1.84
N GLY A 84 21.70 -8.61 -2.89
CA GLY A 84 21.50 -7.15 -2.95
C GLY A 84 20.04 -6.77 -2.93
N GLY A 85 19.19 -7.51 -3.65
CA GLY A 85 17.74 -7.30 -3.64
C GLY A 85 17.11 -7.55 -2.28
N LEU A 86 17.53 -8.60 -1.57
CA LEU A 86 17.10 -8.85 -0.19
C LEU A 86 17.50 -7.72 0.75
N ILE A 87 18.75 -7.26 0.68
CA ILE A 87 19.22 -6.13 1.48
C ILE A 87 18.38 -4.88 1.20
N GLY A 88 18.17 -4.56 -0.09
CA GLY A 88 17.38 -3.39 -0.48
C GLY A 88 15.95 -3.44 0.03
N GLY A 89 15.24 -4.54 -0.23
CA GLY A 89 13.84 -4.70 0.17
C GLY A 89 13.64 -4.81 1.68
N LEU A 90 14.43 -5.63 2.37
CA LEU A 90 14.31 -5.81 3.82
C LEU A 90 14.64 -4.51 4.59
N LEU A 91 15.72 -3.82 4.25
CA LEU A 91 16.09 -2.57 4.90
C LEU A 91 15.11 -1.42 4.61
N PHE A 92 14.33 -1.52 3.52
CA PHE A 92 13.24 -0.59 3.25
C PHE A 92 12.01 -0.86 4.11
N VAL A 93 11.73 -2.12 4.48
CA VAL A 93 10.53 -2.53 5.23
C VAL A 93 10.77 -2.59 6.73
N LEU A 94 11.90 -3.16 7.19
CA LEU A 94 12.14 -3.48 8.60
C LEU A 94 12.06 -2.28 9.56
N PRO A 95 12.60 -1.09 9.24
CA PRO A 95 12.47 0.05 10.16
C PRO A 95 11.02 0.39 10.45
N GLY A 96 10.18 0.46 9.40
CA GLY A 96 8.75 0.71 9.54
C GLY A 96 8.03 -0.41 10.26
N ALA A 97 8.36 -1.67 9.96
CA ALA A 97 7.77 -2.83 10.60
C ALA A 97 8.01 -2.84 12.12
N LEU A 98 9.22 -2.48 12.57
CA LEU A 98 9.53 -2.36 13.99
C LEU A 98 8.75 -1.24 14.66
N ILE A 99 8.61 -0.09 13.99
CA ILE A 99 7.83 1.04 14.50
C ILE A 99 6.34 0.68 14.58
N ILE A 100 5.78 0.05 13.54
CA ILE A 100 4.39 -0.42 13.54
C ILE A 100 4.14 -1.44 14.66
N ALA A 101 5.07 -2.37 14.90
CA ALA A 101 4.94 -3.32 16.01
C ALA A 101 4.92 -2.61 17.37
N ALA A 102 5.79 -1.61 17.54
CA ALA A 102 5.80 -0.80 18.77
C ALA A 102 4.49 0.03 18.91
N LEU A 103 4.03 0.66 17.84
CA LEU A 103 2.77 1.42 17.85
C LEU A 103 1.57 0.52 18.13
N ALA A 104 1.52 -0.69 17.57
CA ALA A 104 0.45 -1.65 17.87
C ALA A 104 0.47 -2.09 19.35
N ALA A 105 1.65 -2.33 19.91
CA ALA A 105 1.78 -2.65 21.33
C ALA A 105 1.35 -1.47 22.23
N LEU A 106 1.72 -0.24 21.89
CA LEU A 106 1.28 0.97 22.59
C LEU A 106 -0.23 1.18 22.44
N TYR A 107 -0.80 0.94 21.27
CA TYR A 107 -2.24 1.04 21.04
C TYR A 107 -3.01 0.05 21.91
N VAL A 108 -2.54 -1.20 22.00
CA VAL A 108 -3.13 -2.22 22.88
C VAL A 108 -3.03 -1.82 24.36
N ALA A 109 -1.91 -1.23 24.78
CA ALA A 109 -1.68 -0.87 26.18
C ALA A 109 -2.42 0.39 26.63
N PHE A 110 -2.58 1.38 25.74
CA PHE A 110 -3.04 2.73 26.09
C PHE A 110 -4.26 3.20 25.30
N GLY A 111 -4.77 2.43 24.33
CA GLY A 111 -5.89 2.82 23.47
C GLY A 111 -7.18 3.13 24.21
N GLU A 112 -7.39 2.55 25.38
CA GLU A 112 -8.55 2.78 26.25
C GLU A 112 -8.44 4.07 27.10
N VAL A 113 -7.27 4.74 27.09
CA VAL A 113 -7.08 6.01 27.83
C VAL A 113 -7.87 7.12 27.13
N SER A 114 -8.73 7.82 27.86
CA SER A 114 -9.63 8.86 27.32
C SER A 114 -8.90 9.91 26.46
N ALA A 115 -7.76 10.40 26.91
CA ALA A 115 -6.97 11.37 26.12
C ALA A 115 -6.47 10.79 24.80
N VAL A 116 -6.13 9.49 24.78
CA VAL A 116 -5.72 8.79 23.56
C VAL A 116 -6.90 8.60 22.62
N GLN A 117 -8.07 8.23 23.14
CA GLN A 117 -9.30 8.11 22.33
C GLN A 117 -9.67 9.44 21.67
N HIS A 118 -9.62 10.55 22.43
CA HIS A 118 -9.86 11.88 21.86
C HIS A 118 -8.80 12.26 20.80
N ALA A 119 -7.54 11.93 21.02
CA ALA A 119 -6.50 12.15 20.01
C ALA A 119 -6.82 11.40 18.71
N PHE A 120 -7.33 10.17 18.80
CA PHE A 120 -7.69 9.37 17.63
C PHE A 120 -8.87 9.93 16.85
N VAL A 121 -9.82 10.64 17.47
CA VAL A 121 -10.85 11.39 16.72
C VAL A 121 -10.21 12.40 15.76
N GLY A 122 -9.17 13.11 16.22
CA GLY A 122 -8.41 14.04 15.37
C GLY A 122 -7.60 13.32 14.26
N VAL A 123 -7.02 12.16 14.58
CA VAL A 123 -6.31 11.31 13.60
C VAL A 123 -7.27 10.81 12.53
N GLN A 124 -8.45 10.30 12.91
CA GLN A 124 -9.49 9.83 11.97
C GLN A 124 -9.96 10.95 11.04
N ALA A 125 -10.16 12.16 11.57
CA ALA A 125 -10.50 13.34 10.77
C ALA A 125 -9.38 13.66 9.74
N ALA A 126 -8.11 13.60 10.14
CA ALA A 126 -6.99 13.79 9.24
C ALA A 126 -6.90 12.70 8.17
N VAL A 127 -7.23 11.43 8.49
CA VAL A 127 -7.24 10.31 7.52
C VAL A 127 -8.24 10.60 6.38
N VAL A 128 -9.40 11.20 6.67
CA VAL A 128 -10.34 11.62 5.61
C VAL A 128 -9.67 12.63 4.66
N ALA A 129 -8.95 13.62 5.20
CA ALA A 129 -8.21 14.60 4.39
C ALA A 129 -7.09 13.96 3.55
N VAL A 130 -6.39 12.96 4.11
CA VAL A 130 -5.35 12.19 3.41
C VAL A 130 -5.92 11.41 2.23
N VAL A 131 -7.03 10.69 2.43
CA VAL A 131 -7.68 9.93 1.36
C VAL A 131 -8.19 10.88 0.26
N LEU A 132 -8.74 12.03 0.64
CA LEU A 132 -9.14 13.06 -0.32
C LEU A 132 -7.94 13.60 -1.11
N GLN A 133 -6.82 13.86 -0.45
CA GLN A 133 -5.57 14.27 -1.14
C GLN A 133 -5.08 13.19 -2.12
N ALA A 134 -5.11 11.92 -1.71
CA ALA A 134 -4.72 10.81 -2.57
C ALA A 134 -5.64 10.72 -3.79
N LEU A 135 -6.95 10.87 -3.60
CA LEU A 135 -7.95 10.89 -4.67
C LEU A 135 -7.68 12.02 -5.66
N ILE A 136 -7.51 13.26 -5.21
CA ILE A 136 -7.21 14.41 -6.07
C ILE A 136 -5.92 14.19 -6.85
N ARG A 137 -4.86 13.74 -6.18
CA ARG A 137 -3.55 13.51 -6.81
C ARG A 137 -3.61 12.41 -7.88
N LEU A 138 -4.30 11.30 -7.59
CA LEU A 138 -4.37 10.16 -8.51
C LEU A 138 -5.30 10.47 -9.68
N SER A 139 -6.46 11.08 -9.45
CA SER A 139 -7.41 11.47 -10.50
C SER A 139 -6.76 12.39 -11.54
N GLY A 140 -5.99 13.40 -11.09
CA GLY A 140 -5.26 14.31 -11.98
C GLY A 140 -4.16 13.65 -12.84
N LYS A 141 -3.65 12.47 -12.41
CA LYS A 141 -2.65 11.71 -13.18
C LYS A 141 -3.26 10.71 -14.16
N VAL A 142 -4.39 10.12 -13.81
CA VAL A 142 -4.91 8.90 -14.44
C VAL A 142 -6.15 9.16 -15.30
N LEU A 143 -7.01 10.10 -14.91
CA LEU A 143 -8.28 10.35 -15.60
C LEU A 143 -8.12 11.33 -16.77
N ASN A 144 -7.33 10.93 -17.79
CA ASN A 144 -6.98 11.79 -18.92
C ASN A 144 -7.93 11.64 -20.12
N ASP A 145 -8.79 10.62 -20.14
CA ASP A 145 -9.75 10.36 -21.23
C ASP A 145 -11.10 9.85 -20.72
N LYS A 146 -12.10 9.82 -21.62
CA LYS A 146 -13.45 9.39 -21.28
C LYS A 146 -13.53 7.94 -20.80
N ALA A 147 -12.69 7.05 -21.32
CA ALA A 147 -12.68 5.64 -20.93
C ALA A 147 -12.16 5.49 -19.50
N ALA A 148 -11.15 6.26 -19.11
CA ALA A 148 -10.64 6.28 -17.74
C ALA A 148 -11.70 6.81 -16.75
N TRP A 149 -12.40 7.89 -17.09
CA TRP A 149 -13.51 8.40 -16.27
C TRP A 149 -14.64 7.38 -16.14
N LEU A 150 -15.03 6.72 -17.23
CA LEU A 150 -16.05 5.68 -17.19
C LEU A 150 -15.64 4.52 -16.29
N ALA A 151 -14.38 4.06 -16.40
CA ALA A 151 -13.85 2.99 -15.54
C ALA A 151 -13.89 3.37 -14.07
N ALA A 152 -13.51 4.62 -13.72
CA ALA A 152 -13.58 5.10 -12.35
C ALA A 152 -15.02 5.16 -11.82
N MET A 153 -15.96 5.69 -12.62
CA MET A 153 -17.38 5.77 -12.22
C MET A 153 -18.01 4.39 -12.05
N VAL A 154 -17.73 3.46 -12.97
CA VAL A 154 -18.25 2.08 -12.89
C VAL A 154 -17.67 1.36 -11.68
N ALA A 155 -16.36 1.52 -11.42
CA ALA A 155 -15.72 0.93 -10.23
C ALA A 155 -16.31 1.49 -8.92
N PHE A 156 -16.50 2.81 -8.84
CA PHE A 156 -17.16 3.46 -7.70
C PHE A 156 -18.58 2.90 -7.49
N ALA A 157 -19.40 2.90 -8.54
CA ALA A 157 -20.78 2.45 -8.46
C ALA A 157 -20.87 0.96 -8.06
N ALA A 158 -20.03 0.10 -8.65
CA ALA A 158 -20.01 -1.34 -8.36
C ALA A 158 -19.66 -1.63 -6.90
N LEU A 159 -18.70 -0.89 -6.32
CA LEU A 159 -18.31 -1.05 -4.92
C LEU A 159 -19.30 -0.40 -3.95
N PHE A 160 -19.79 0.80 -4.27
CA PHE A 160 -20.77 1.51 -3.46
C PHE A 160 -22.08 0.72 -3.31
N THR A 161 -22.54 0.09 -4.40
CA THR A 161 -23.73 -0.76 -4.40
C THR A 161 -23.45 -2.21 -3.96
N GLN A 162 -22.19 -2.54 -3.63
CA GLN A 162 -21.73 -3.89 -3.28
C GLN A 162 -22.06 -4.98 -4.32
N MET A 163 -22.27 -4.59 -5.60
CA MET A 163 -22.58 -5.52 -6.68
C MET A 163 -21.40 -6.42 -7.04
N LEU A 164 -20.17 -5.90 -6.92
CA LEU A 164 -18.96 -6.64 -7.26
C LEU A 164 -17.92 -6.49 -6.15
N PRO A 165 -17.22 -7.58 -5.78
CA PRO A 165 -16.09 -7.48 -4.87
C PRO A 165 -14.88 -6.82 -5.56
N PHE A 166 -14.03 -6.15 -4.77
CA PHE A 166 -12.86 -5.44 -5.27
C PHE A 166 -12.00 -6.23 -6.28
N PRO A 167 -11.64 -7.52 -6.04
CA PRO A 167 -10.84 -8.27 -7.00
C PRO A 167 -11.51 -8.42 -8.37
N ALA A 168 -12.83 -8.54 -8.41
CA ALA A 168 -13.58 -8.63 -9.66
C ALA A 168 -13.54 -7.31 -10.43
N VAL A 169 -13.66 -6.17 -9.74
CA VAL A 169 -13.53 -4.83 -10.35
C VAL A 169 -12.16 -4.67 -11.01
N ILE A 170 -11.09 -5.04 -10.33
CA ILE A 170 -9.72 -4.97 -10.87
C ILE A 170 -9.55 -5.91 -12.09
N LEU A 171 -10.06 -7.14 -11.99
CA LEU A 171 -9.97 -8.10 -13.10
C LEU A 171 -10.73 -7.61 -14.33
N LEU A 172 -11.95 -7.12 -14.17
CA LEU A 172 -12.76 -6.58 -15.27
C LEU A 172 -12.10 -5.35 -15.90
N ALA A 173 -11.51 -4.46 -15.09
CA ALA A 173 -10.74 -3.32 -15.57
C ALA A 173 -9.53 -3.77 -16.41
N ALA A 174 -8.79 -4.78 -15.92
CA ALA A 174 -7.65 -5.35 -16.64
C ALA A 174 -8.07 -5.94 -18.00
N LEU A 175 -9.15 -6.74 -18.01
CA LEU A 175 -9.68 -7.34 -19.23
C LEU A 175 -10.17 -6.27 -20.22
N ALA A 176 -10.95 -5.29 -19.76
CA ALA A 176 -11.38 -4.17 -20.58
C ALA A 176 -10.19 -3.40 -21.18
N GLY A 177 -9.15 -3.13 -20.37
CA GLY A 177 -7.93 -2.48 -20.86
C GLY A 177 -7.20 -3.31 -21.92
N ALA A 178 -7.08 -4.61 -21.70
CA ALA A 178 -6.38 -5.51 -22.63
C ALA A 178 -7.07 -5.62 -24.02
N THR A 179 -8.39 -5.33 -24.11
CA THR A 179 -9.16 -5.32 -25.38
C THR A 179 -9.03 -4.01 -26.12
N LEU A 180 -8.54 -2.93 -25.49
CA LEU A 180 -8.35 -1.65 -26.15
C LEU A 180 -7.27 -1.71 -27.25
N PRO A 181 -7.41 -0.95 -28.34
CA PRO A 181 -6.40 -0.89 -29.38
C PRO A 181 -5.04 -0.51 -28.82
N ALA A 182 -4.00 -1.20 -29.28
CA ALA A 182 -2.63 -0.89 -28.87
C ALA A 182 -2.26 0.51 -29.36
N LEU A 183 -1.89 1.40 -28.45
CA LEU A 183 -1.32 2.70 -28.78
C LEU A 183 0.10 2.47 -29.30
N GLN A 184 0.25 2.42 -30.62
CA GLN A 184 1.47 2.26 -31.44
C GLN A 184 2.33 0.99 -31.19
N PRO A 185 2.66 0.25 -32.25
CA PRO A 185 3.69 -0.77 -32.21
C PRO A 185 5.06 -0.09 -32.07
N THR A 186 5.68 -0.16 -30.92
CA THR A 186 7.06 0.26 -30.76
C THR A 186 7.98 -0.76 -31.44
N ASN A 187 8.80 -0.30 -32.40
CA ASN A 187 9.91 -1.05 -32.96
C ASN A 187 10.98 -1.24 -31.85
N SER A 188 10.78 -2.20 -31.00
CA SER A 188 11.68 -2.49 -29.89
C SER A 188 12.69 -3.54 -30.30
N PRO A 189 13.95 -3.41 -29.87
CA PRO A 189 14.95 -4.45 -30.06
C PRO A 189 14.46 -5.80 -29.51
N LYS A 190 14.76 -6.91 -30.16
CA LYS A 190 14.41 -8.25 -29.63
C LYS A 190 15.05 -8.40 -28.25
N PRO A 191 14.27 -8.53 -27.17
CA PRO A 191 14.82 -8.67 -25.83
C PRO A 191 15.60 -9.99 -25.72
N ALA A 192 16.68 -9.97 -24.94
CA ALA A 192 17.50 -11.15 -24.68
C ALA A 192 16.65 -12.31 -24.15
N SER A 193 16.89 -13.52 -24.64
CA SER A 193 16.17 -14.70 -24.18
C SER A 193 16.70 -15.14 -22.81
N VAL A 194 15.83 -15.05 -21.80
CA VAL A 194 16.13 -15.58 -20.46
C VAL A 194 15.78 -17.06 -20.44
N PRO A 195 16.68 -17.95 -19.96
CA PRO A 195 16.38 -19.39 -19.87
C PRO A 195 15.17 -19.64 -18.95
N PHE A 196 14.12 -20.25 -19.48
CA PHE A 196 12.88 -20.57 -18.73
C PHE A 196 13.16 -21.31 -17.41
N LYS A 197 14.14 -22.23 -17.40
CA LYS A 197 14.54 -22.99 -16.21
C LYS A 197 14.96 -22.10 -15.04
N ARG A 198 15.63 -20.95 -15.31
CA ARG A 198 16.06 -20.01 -14.27
C ARG A 198 14.85 -19.33 -13.63
N THR A 199 13.91 -18.85 -14.43
CA THR A 199 12.69 -18.22 -13.95
C THR A 199 11.81 -19.22 -13.19
N ALA A 200 11.61 -20.42 -13.74
CA ALA A 200 10.84 -21.49 -13.09
C ALA A 200 11.43 -21.85 -11.70
N ARG A 201 12.77 -21.95 -11.60
CA ARG A 201 13.44 -22.20 -10.32
C ARG A 201 13.21 -21.04 -9.33
N THR A 202 13.28 -19.79 -9.77
CA THR A 202 13.03 -18.62 -8.94
C THR A 202 11.60 -18.63 -8.42
N VAL A 203 10.63 -18.86 -9.30
CA VAL A 203 9.20 -18.93 -8.94
C VAL A 203 8.95 -20.07 -7.96
N LEU A 204 9.55 -21.25 -8.17
CA LEU A 204 9.40 -22.38 -7.27
C LEU A 204 9.97 -22.07 -5.88
N ILE A 205 11.20 -21.55 -5.78
CA ILE A 205 11.84 -21.24 -4.49
C ILE A 205 11.02 -20.20 -3.72
N TRP A 206 10.68 -19.07 -4.35
CA TRP A 206 9.97 -17.98 -3.69
C TRP A 206 8.50 -18.32 -3.43
N GLY A 207 7.86 -19.11 -4.31
CA GLY A 207 6.53 -19.65 -4.10
C GLY A 207 6.47 -20.60 -2.89
N LEU A 208 7.45 -21.50 -2.77
CA LEU A 208 7.56 -22.38 -1.59
C LEU A 208 7.84 -21.58 -0.31
N LEU A 209 8.75 -20.59 -0.35
CA LEU A 209 9.00 -19.72 0.79
C LEU A 209 7.75 -18.96 1.21
N TRP A 210 6.95 -18.48 0.27
CA TRP A 210 5.69 -17.80 0.57
C TRP A 210 4.65 -18.77 1.16
N ALA A 211 4.51 -19.96 0.59
CA ALA A 211 3.53 -20.96 1.03
C ALA A 211 3.92 -21.68 2.34
N ALA A 212 5.20 -21.72 2.69
CA ALA A 212 5.70 -22.52 3.82
C ALA A 212 5.04 -22.19 5.17
N PRO A 213 4.89 -20.91 5.59
CA PRO A 213 4.17 -20.61 6.83
C PRO A 213 2.71 -21.02 6.78
N VAL A 214 2.04 -20.83 5.62
CA VAL A 214 0.63 -21.22 5.46
C VAL A 214 0.48 -22.73 5.62
N ALA A 215 1.36 -23.51 4.99
CA ALA A 215 1.37 -24.96 5.13
C ALA A 215 1.62 -25.41 6.58
N LEU A 216 2.57 -24.74 7.27
CA LEU A 216 2.83 -25.00 8.69
C LEU A 216 1.59 -24.70 9.55
N LEU A 217 0.92 -23.57 9.33
CA LEU A 217 -0.30 -23.20 10.06
C LEU A 217 -1.44 -24.20 9.83
N ILE A 218 -1.57 -24.75 8.62
CA ILE A 218 -2.55 -25.82 8.31
C ILE A 218 -2.24 -27.08 9.13
N VAL A 219 -0.98 -27.50 9.18
CA VAL A 219 -0.55 -28.66 9.99
C VAL A 219 -0.82 -28.43 11.48
N LEU A 220 -0.62 -27.20 11.97
CA LEU A 220 -0.87 -26.82 13.36
C LEU A 220 -2.35 -26.56 13.65
N GLN A 221 -3.24 -26.64 12.66
CA GLN A 221 -4.67 -26.34 12.76
C GLN A 221 -4.99 -24.97 13.37
N ALA A 222 -4.12 -23.97 13.15
CA ALA A 222 -4.24 -22.61 13.66
C ALA A 222 -5.20 -21.78 12.78
N GLN A 223 -6.51 -22.05 12.85
CA GLN A 223 -7.51 -21.56 11.90
C GLN A 223 -7.48 -20.04 11.73
N PHE A 224 -7.44 -19.27 12.82
CA PHE A 224 -7.37 -17.81 12.76
C PHE A 224 -6.15 -17.30 11.93
N LEU A 225 -4.98 -17.91 12.16
CA LEU A 225 -3.76 -17.53 11.44
C LEU A 225 -3.78 -18.00 9.97
N ILE A 226 -4.47 -19.10 9.67
CA ILE A 226 -4.69 -19.57 8.29
C ILE A 226 -5.55 -18.54 7.54
N ASP A 227 -6.68 -18.14 8.11
CA ASP A 227 -7.59 -17.15 7.51
C ASP A 227 -6.88 -15.83 7.27
N LEU A 228 -6.10 -15.36 8.26
CA LEU A 228 -5.27 -14.18 8.17
C LEU A 228 -4.22 -14.31 7.04
N ALA A 229 -3.49 -15.41 7.00
CA ALA A 229 -2.43 -15.65 6.01
C ALA A 229 -3.01 -15.73 4.58
N LEU A 230 -4.12 -16.40 4.38
CA LEU A 230 -4.80 -16.52 3.09
C LEU A 230 -5.34 -15.17 2.63
N PHE A 231 -5.95 -14.40 3.54
CA PHE A 231 -6.46 -13.08 3.23
C PHE A 231 -5.34 -12.12 2.79
N PHE A 232 -4.26 -12.00 3.57
CA PHE A 232 -3.15 -11.10 3.23
C PHE A 232 -2.32 -11.59 2.04
N SER A 233 -2.25 -12.89 1.80
CA SER A 233 -1.69 -13.46 0.56
C SER A 233 -2.53 -13.07 -0.67
N LYS A 234 -3.86 -13.16 -0.59
CA LYS A 234 -4.77 -12.69 -1.63
C LYS A 234 -4.62 -11.18 -1.85
N LEU A 235 -4.56 -10.42 -0.77
CA LEU A 235 -4.37 -8.97 -0.81
C LEU A 235 -3.09 -8.61 -1.57
N ALA A 236 -1.97 -9.28 -1.29
CA ALA A 236 -0.68 -9.03 -1.94
C ALA A 236 -0.71 -9.27 -3.46
N VAL A 237 -1.53 -10.21 -3.94
CA VAL A 237 -1.70 -10.50 -5.38
C VAL A 237 -2.58 -9.48 -6.09
N VAL A 238 -3.60 -8.94 -5.40
CA VAL A 238 -4.57 -7.99 -6.01
C VAL A 238 -4.19 -6.52 -5.80
N THR A 239 -3.03 -6.26 -5.18
CA THR A 239 -2.52 -4.91 -4.90
C THR A 239 -1.97 -4.25 -6.16
N PHE A 240 -2.81 -3.72 -7.02
CA PHE A 240 -2.43 -2.91 -8.18
C PHE A 240 -2.85 -1.45 -8.00
N GLY A 241 -2.08 -0.52 -8.58
CA GLY A 241 -2.43 0.90 -8.59
C GLY A 241 -2.15 1.66 -7.29
N GLY A 242 -1.29 1.11 -6.43
CA GLY A 242 -0.83 1.76 -5.19
C GLY A 242 -1.57 1.32 -3.93
N ALA A 243 -1.01 1.69 -2.78
CA ALA A 243 -1.46 1.22 -1.47
C ALA A 243 -2.93 1.58 -1.15
N TYR A 244 -3.39 2.78 -1.54
CA TYR A 244 -4.76 3.23 -1.20
C TYR A 244 -5.88 2.37 -1.80
N ALA A 245 -5.67 1.79 -2.99
CA ALA A 245 -6.65 0.89 -3.59
C ALA A 245 -6.87 -0.37 -2.75
N VAL A 246 -5.78 -0.92 -2.27
CA VAL A 246 -5.78 -2.11 -1.42
C VAL A 246 -6.35 -1.82 -0.04
N LEU A 247 -6.11 -0.62 0.49
CA LEU A 247 -6.69 -0.20 1.76
C LEU A 247 -8.22 -0.24 1.71
N ALA A 248 -8.85 0.16 0.60
CA ALA A 248 -10.30 0.09 0.46
C ALA A 248 -10.82 -1.34 0.57
N TYR A 249 -10.18 -2.29 -0.12
CA TYR A 249 -10.53 -3.70 -0.02
C TYR A 249 -10.27 -4.27 1.38
N MET A 250 -9.11 -3.91 1.96
CA MET A 250 -8.74 -4.37 3.31
C MET A 250 -9.73 -3.87 4.36
N VAL A 251 -10.15 -2.60 4.30
CA VAL A 251 -11.16 -2.04 5.22
C VAL A 251 -12.46 -2.83 5.13
N GLN A 252 -12.97 -3.06 3.93
CA GLN A 252 -14.20 -3.84 3.74
C GLN A 252 -14.07 -5.25 4.32
N ALA A 253 -13.02 -5.98 3.96
CA ALA A 253 -12.84 -7.35 4.39
C ALA A 253 -12.59 -7.46 5.90
N VAL A 254 -11.70 -6.63 6.46
CA VAL A 254 -11.31 -6.67 7.87
C VAL A 254 -12.48 -6.28 8.79
N VAL A 255 -13.27 -5.28 8.40
CA VAL A 255 -14.36 -4.74 9.24
C VAL A 255 -15.68 -5.47 8.98
N GLN A 256 -16.05 -5.70 7.72
CA GLN A 256 -17.38 -6.23 7.38
C GLN A 256 -17.41 -7.76 7.22
N GLU A 257 -16.42 -8.35 6.53
CA GLU A 257 -16.42 -9.78 6.24
C GLU A 257 -15.88 -10.61 7.41
N HIS A 258 -14.68 -10.27 7.90
CA HIS A 258 -13.99 -11.01 8.95
C HIS A 258 -14.26 -10.49 10.36
N GLN A 259 -14.71 -9.25 10.49
CA GLN A 259 -14.96 -8.59 11.79
C GLN A 259 -13.75 -8.63 12.74
N TRP A 260 -12.54 -8.60 12.18
CA TRP A 260 -11.32 -8.62 12.99
C TRP A 260 -11.07 -7.30 13.72
N LEU A 261 -11.46 -6.16 13.14
CA LEU A 261 -11.38 -4.84 13.73
C LEU A 261 -12.69 -4.09 13.56
N THR A 262 -12.93 -3.14 14.47
CA THR A 262 -14.00 -2.16 14.31
C THR A 262 -13.60 -1.06 13.31
N THR A 263 -14.58 -0.30 12.82
CA THR A 263 -14.34 0.84 11.93
C THR A 263 -13.37 1.87 12.54
N PRO A 264 -13.55 2.35 13.79
CA PRO A 264 -12.59 3.26 14.42
C PRO A 264 -11.18 2.67 14.48
N GLN A 265 -11.01 1.43 14.93
CA GLN A 265 -9.71 0.76 15.00
C GLN A 265 -9.02 0.68 13.63
N MET A 266 -9.78 0.44 12.57
CA MET A 266 -9.23 0.40 11.22
C MET A 266 -8.78 1.79 10.75
N MET A 267 -9.52 2.85 11.10
CA MET A 267 -9.13 4.23 10.79
C MET A 267 -7.89 4.65 11.59
N ASP A 268 -7.80 4.27 12.86
CA ASP A 268 -6.63 4.50 13.72
C ASP A 268 -5.39 3.81 13.14
N ALA A 269 -5.55 2.55 12.68
CA ALA A 269 -4.49 1.80 12.02
C ALA A 269 -3.94 2.54 10.78
N LEU A 270 -4.83 3.12 9.96
CA LEU A 270 -4.44 3.89 8.78
C LEU A 270 -3.71 5.18 9.17
N GLY A 271 -4.23 5.92 10.15
CA GLY A 271 -3.60 7.13 10.65
C GLY A 271 -2.19 6.86 11.18
N LEU A 272 -2.02 5.81 11.97
CA LEU A 272 -0.72 5.41 12.50
C LEU A 272 0.26 4.96 11.40
N ALA A 273 -0.23 4.22 10.40
CA ALA A 273 0.62 3.79 9.28
C ALA A 273 1.17 4.96 8.46
N GLU A 274 0.41 6.04 8.33
CA GLU A 274 0.85 7.27 7.64
C GLU A 274 1.96 8.02 8.39
N THR A 275 2.12 7.78 9.70
CA THR A 275 3.18 8.40 10.51
C THR A 275 4.49 7.62 10.50
N THR A 276 4.50 6.43 9.93
CA THR A 276 5.66 5.52 9.98
C THR A 276 6.51 5.61 8.71
N PRO A 277 7.83 5.35 8.80
CA PRO A 277 8.66 5.18 7.61
C PRO A 277 8.35 3.85 6.93
N GLY A 278 8.73 3.73 5.67
CA GLY A 278 8.49 2.50 4.90
C GLY A 278 7.16 2.50 4.15
N PRO A 279 6.81 1.39 3.51
CA PRO A 279 5.63 1.33 2.65
C PRO A 279 4.34 1.42 3.47
N LEU A 280 3.37 2.24 3.01
CA LEU A 280 2.07 2.43 3.67
C LEU A 280 1.33 1.10 3.94
N ILE A 281 1.56 0.09 3.11
CA ILE A 281 0.96 -1.25 3.30
C ILE A 281 1.40 -1.94 4.60
N LEU A 282 2.36 -1.40 5.36
CA LEU A 282 2.67 -1.87 6.72
C LEU A 282 1.49 -1.79 7.69
N VAL A 283 0.45 -1.03 7.35
CA VAL A 283 -0.83 -1.08 8.08
C VAL A 283 -1.38 -2.50 8.18
N THR A 284 -1.10 -3.38 7.21
CA THR A 284 -1.49 -4.81 7.28
C THR A 284 -0.91 -5.50 8.51
N GLN A 285 0.33 -5.17 8.88
CA GLN A 285 0.97 -5.68 10.09
C GLN A 285 0.26 -5.17 11.35
N PHE A 286 -0.12 -3.89 11.41
CA PHE A 286 -0.88 -3.35 12.54
C PHE A 286 -2.22 -4.08 12.68
N VAL A 287 -2.95 -4.27 11.58
CA VAL A 287 -4.20 -5.03 11.55
C VAL A 287 -3.98 -6.45 12.07
N GLY A 288 -2.94 -7.13 11.60
CA GLY A 288 -2.60 -8.48 12.08
C GLY A 288 -2.31 -8.52 13.58
N HIS A 289 -1.52 -7.55 14.10
CA HIS A 289 -1.23 -7.46 15.53
C HIS A 289 -2.50 -7.27 16.37
N LEU A 290 -3.36 -6.32 15.98
CA LEU A 290 -4.54 -5.98 16.75
C LEU A 290 -5.58 -7.10 16.69
N ALA A 291 -5.83 -7.68 15.52
CA ALA A 291 -6.68 -8.84 15.35
C ALA A 291 -6.18 -10.06 16.17
N GLY A 292 -4.87 -10.30 16.13
CA GLY A 292 -4.24 -11.37 16.92
C GLY A 292 -4.36 -11.13 18.43
N TYR A 293 -4.22 -9.89 18.88
CA TYR A 293 -4.43 -9.54 20.28
C TYR A 293 -5.84 -9.83 20.75
N GLN A 294 -6.84 -9.42 19.96
CA GLN A 294 -8.26 -9.65 20.26
C GLN A 294 -8.63 -11.16 20.26
N ALA A 295 -7.98 -11.94 19.38
CA ALA A 295 -8.24 -13.37 19.28
C ALA A 295 -7.55 -14.21 20.36
N GLY A 296 -6.40 -13.78 20.90
CA GLY A 296 -5.66 -14.62 21.86
C GLY A 296 -4.51 -13.94 22.60
N GLY A 297 -4.56 -12.62 22.74
CA GLY A 297 -3.61 -11.84 23.53
C GLY A 297 -2.25 -11.62 22.87
N THR A 298 -1.26 -11.17 23.65
CA THR A 298 0.02 -10.63 23.17
C THR A 298 0.83 -11.63 22.34
N GLY A 299 0.86 -12.91 22.70
CA GLY A 299 1.63 -13.91 21.97
C GLY A 299 1.07 -14.11 20.55
N LEU A 300 -0.26 -14.20 20.42
CA LEU A 300 -0.93 -14.34 19.13
C LEU A 300 -0.83 -13.05 18.31
N ALA A 301 -0.85 -11.88 18.95
CA ALA A 301 -0.63 -10.58 18.31
C ALA A 301 0.68 -10.53 17.54
N VAL A 302 1.80 -10.88 18.21
CA VAL A 302 3.12 -10.88 17.58
C VAL A 302 3.18 -11.87 16.42
N LEU A 303 2.67 -13.08 16.62
CA LEU A 303 2.68 -14.11 15.58
C LEU A 303 1.82 -13.69 14.37
N ALA A 304 0.63 -13.16 14.61
CA ALA A 304 -0.26 -12.66 13.57
C ALA A 304 0.37 -11.51 12.77
N GLY A 305 1.03 -10.56 13.44
CA GLY A 305 1.78 -9.49 12.78
C GLY A 305 2.92 -10.00 11.92
N LEU A 306 3.67 -11.02 12.36
CA LEU A 306 4.74 -11.64 11.59
C LEU A 306 4.20 -12.40 10.37
N VAL A 307 3.11 -13.17 10.53
CA VAL A 307 2.43 -13.87 9.45
C VAL A 307 1.95 -12.87 8.39
N THR A 308 1.37 -11.76 8.82
CA THR A 308 0.88 -10.70 7.93
C THR A 308 2.02 -10.06 7.14
N LEU A 309 3.13 -9.72 7.80
CA LEU A 309 4.32 -9.21 7.12
C LEU A 309 4.83 -10.19 6.08
N TRP A 310 4.93 -11.46 6.45
CA TRP A 310 5.42 -12.49 5.55
C TRP A 310 4.53 -12.61 4.30
N CYS A 311 3.23 -12.74 4.49
CA CYS A 311 2.27 -12.90 3.39
C CYS A 311 2.17 -11.66 2.50
N THR A 312 2.41 -10.48 3.06
CA THR A 312 2.35 -9.21 2.31
C THR A 312 3.62 -8.98 1.48
N PHE A 313 4.81 -9.22 2.05
CA PHE A 313 6.07 -8.80 1.42
C PHE A 313 6.84 -9.89 0.68
N THR A 314 6.70 -11.17 1.07
CA THR A 314 7.39 -12.27 0.35
C THR A 314 7.00 -12.35 -1.13
N PRO A 315 5.73 -12.16 -1.55
CA PRO A 315 5.36 -12.08 -2.95
C PRO A 315 6.05 -10.95 -3.71
N CYS A 316 6.33 -9.81 -3.07
CA CYS A 316 7.01 -8.70 -3.72
C CYS A 316 8.43 -9.08 -4.16
N PHE A 317 9.15 -9.85 -3.35
CA PHE A 317 10.45 -10.40 -3.75
C PHE A 317 10.30 -11.40 -4.92
N LEU A 318 9.26 -12.25 -4.88
CA LEU A 318 8.96 -13.17 -5.96
C LEU A 318 8.78 -12.44 -7.29
N TRP A 319 7.92 -11.40 -7.30
CA TRP A 319 7.64 -10.63 -8.52
C TRP A 319 8.90 -9.97 -9.08
N ILE A 320 9.71 -9.37 -8.22
CA ILE A 320 10.95 -8.73 -8.66
C ILE A 320 11.95 -9.75 -9.18
N PHE A 321 12.26 -10.80 -8.44
CA PHE A 321 13.30 -11.75 -8.87
C PHE A 321 12.90 -12.61 -10.09
N ALA A 322 11.61 -12.86 -10.26
CA ALA A 322 11.10 -13.55 -11.44
C ALA A 322 10.94 -12.62 -12.64
N GLY A 323 10.49 -11.37 -12.41
CA GLY A 323 10.14 -10.41 -13.45
C GLY A 323 11.28 -9.52 -13.92
N ALA A 324 12.26 -9.21 -13.07
CA ALA A 324 13.37 -8.31 -13.39
C ALA A 324 14.13 -8.65 -14.70
N PRO A 325 14.38 -9.93 -15.01
CA PRO A 325 15.01 -10.29 -16.28
C PRO A 325 14.19 -9.96 -17.53
N TYR A 326 12.89 -9.67 -17.37
CA TYR A 326 11.94 -9.40 -18.46
C TYR A 326 11.50 -7.95 -18.55
N VAL A 327 12.10 -7.04 -17.80
CA VAL A 327 11.71 -5.62 -17.71
C VAL A 327 11.53 -4.97 -19.08
N GLU A 328 12.52 -5.10 -19.96
CA GLU A 328 12.46 -4.52 -21.31
C GLU A 328 11.28 -5.05 -22.14
N ARG A 329 10.99 -6.36 -22.01
CA ARG A 329 9.86 -6.97 -22.72
C ARG A 329 8.52 -6.49 -22.16
N LEU A 330 8.40 -6.38 -20.84
CA LEU A 330 7.17 -5.98 -20.16
C LEU A 330 6.84 -4.53 -20.43
N LEU A 331 7.84 -3.63 -20.38
CA LEU A 331 7.67 -2.20 -20.67
C LEU A 331 7.17 -1.93 -22.10
N HIS A 332 7.45 -2.84 -23.05
CA HIS A 332 7.03 -2.71 -24.44
C HIS A 332 5.80 -3.57 -24.79
N ALA A 333 5.05 -4.07 -23.83
CA ALA A 333 3.85 -4.86 -24.04
C ALA A 333 2.58 -3.96 -24.06
N PRO A 334 2.03 -3.55 -25.23
CA PRO A 334 0.99 -2.53 -25.29
C PRO A 334 -0.32 -2.93 -24.59
N ARG A 335 -0.71 -4.22 -24.70
CA ARG A 335 -1.90 -4.74 -24.03
C ARG A 335 -1.78 -4.69 -22.50
N LEU A 336 -0.60 -4.98 -21.98
CA LEU A 336 -0.33 -4.90 -20.55
C LEU A 336 -0.39 -3.44 -20.07
N GLY A 337 0.20 -2.50 -20.82
CA GLY A 337 0.12 -1.07 -20.53
C GLY A 337 -1.33 -0.56 -20.48
N ASN A 338 -2.18 -0.96 -21.46
CA ASN A 338 -3.59 -0.60 -21.45
C ASN A 338 -4.36 -1.23 -20.28
N ALA A 339 -4.09 -2.51 -19.96
CA ALA A 339 -4.70 -3.18 -18.81
C ALA A 339 -4.38 -2.43 -17.51
N LEU A 340 -3.11 -2.08 -17.28
CA LEU A 340 -2.68 -1.34 -16.09
C LEU A 340 -3.25 0.08 -16.04
N ARG A 341 -3.37 0.76 -17.19
CA ARG A 341 -4.02 2.06 -17.28
C ARG A 341 -5.48 1.98 -16.82
N MET A 342 -6.24 0.98 -17.29
CA MET A 342 -7.64 0.79 -16.89
C MET A 342 -7.78 0.36 -15.43
N ILE A 343 -6.88 -0.48 -14.92
CA ILE A 343 -6.80 -0.78 -13.48
C ILE A 343 -6.59 0.52 -12.69
N SER A 344 -5.59 1.33 -13.04
CA SER A 344 -5.30 2.58 -12.33
C SER A 344 -6.48 3.55 -12.37
N ALA A 345 -7.21 3.62 -13.49
CA ALA A 345 -8.43 4.42 -13.60
C ALA A 345 -9.53 3.92 -12.66
N SER A 346 -9.77 2.60 -12.63
CA SER A 346 -10.76 2.00 -11.72
C SER A 346 -10.40 2.22 -10.26
N VAL A 347 -9.11 2.21 -9.92
CA VAL A 347 -8.60 2.49 -8.57
C VAL A 347 -9.00 3.89 -8.09
N VAL A 348 -9.13 4.88 -8.95
CA VAL A 348 -9.66 6.20 -8.56
C VAL A 348 -11.08 6.07 -8.00
N GLY A 349 -11.95 5.29 -8.66
CA GLY A 349 -13.30 4.99 -8.16
C GLY A 349 -13.29 4.23 -6.84
N VAL A 350 -12.36 3.30 -6.66
CA VAL A 350 -12.16 2.55 -5.41
C VAL A 350 -11.79 3.49 -4.26
N ILE A 351 -10.82 4.38 -4.47
CA ILE A 351 -10.39 5.37 -3.45
C ILE A 351 -11.51 6.36 -3.15
N ALA A 352 -12.30 6.77 -4.15
CA ALA A 352 -13.46 7.63 -3.94
C ALA A 352 -14.50 6.96 -3.05
N ASN A 353 -14.78 5.65 -3.26
CA ASN A 353 -15.67 4.87 -2.40
C ASN A 353 -15.15 4.77 -0.96
N LEU A 354 -13.85 4.50 -0.79
CA LEU A 354 -13.21 4.48 0.54
C LEU A 354 -13.31 5.85 1.24
N GLY A 355 -13.00 6.93 0.52
CA GLY A 355 -13.06 8.29 1.06
C GLY A 355 -14.46 8.67 1.49
N LEU A 356 -15.48 8.32 0.69
CA LEU A 356 -16.87 8.53 1.06
C LEU A 356 -17.25 7.70 2.30
N TRP A 357 -16.86 6.43 2.35
CA TRP A 357 -17.14 5.56 3.49
C TRP A 357 -16.50 6.11 4.78
N PHE A 358 -15.23 6.55 4.75
CA PHE A 358 -14.59 7.19 5.90
C PHE A 358 -15.28 8.49 6.30
N ALA A 359 -15.57 9.37 5.34
CA ALA A 359 -16.25 10.62 5.64
C ALA A 359 -17.60 10.38 6.32
N LEU A 360 -18.39 9.42 5.84
CA LEU A 360 -19.67 9.09 6.47
C LEU A 360 -19.49 8.58 7.90
N HIS A 361 -18.50 7.72 8.18
CA HIS A 361 -18.28 7.16 9.53
C HIS A 361 -17.65 8.18 10.52
N VAL A 362 -16.96 9.19 10.02
CA VAL A 362 -16.41 10.27 10.86
C VAL A 362 -17.45 11.35 11.14
N LEU A 363 -18.31 11.65 10.14
CA LEU A 363 -19.27 12.75 10.24
C LEU A 363 -20.61 12.35 10.89
N PHE A 364 -20.91 11.07 10.97
CA PHE A 364 -22.19 10.58 11.49
C PHE A 364 -21.99 9.38 12.42
N SER A 365 -22.56 9.45 13.63
CA SER A 365 -22.46 8.35 14.60
C SER A 365 -23.44 7.21 14.36
N LYS A 366 -24.53 7.43 13.62
CA LYS A 366 -25.54 6.41 13.33
C LYS A 366 -25.70 6.19 11.83
N HIS A 367 -25.81 4.90 11.46
CA HIS A 367 -25.96 4.46 10.08
C HIS A 367 -27.19 3.59 9.93
N GLN A 368 -27.84 3.63 8.75
CA GLN A 368 -28.98 2.82 8.39
C GLN A 368 -28.64 2.03 7.13
N SER A 369 -28.95 0.73 7.12
CA SER A 369 -28.82 -0.10 5.92
C SER A 369 -30.06 0.01 5.07
N VAL A 370 -29.92 0.49 3.82
CA VAL A 370 -30.98 0.52 2.82
C VAL A 370 -30.57 -0.43 1.69
N GLY A 371 -31.05 -1.67 1.77
CA GLY A 371 -30.54 -2.75 0.92
C GLY A 371 -29.04 -3.02 1.19
N PRO A 372 -28.21 -3.08 0.14
CA PRO A 372 -26.76 -3.28 0.29
C PRO A 372 -26.00 -2.02 0.66
N VAL A 373 -26.64 -0.85 0.63
CA VAL A 373 -25.97 0.45 0.86
C VAL A 373 -26.16 0.90 2.30
N THR A 374 -25.08 1.33 2.93
CA THR A 374 -25.10 1.95 4.26
C THR A 374 -25.20 3.47 4.10
N LEU A 375 -26.31 4.07 4.54
CA LEU A 375 -26.56 5.49 4.52
C LEU A 375 -26.45 6.09 5.94
N PRO A 376 -25.97 7.33 6.08
CA PRO A 376 -25.92 7.99 7.38
C PRO A 376 -27.31 8.44 7.83
N ASN A 377 -27.55 8.40 9.14
CA ASN A 377 -28.68 9.10 9.70
C ASN A 377 -28.33 10.57 9.87
N LEU A 378 -28.97 11.45 9.10
CA LEU A 378 -28.65 12.89 9.07
C LEU A 378 -28.79 13.56 10.44
N SER A 379 -29.65 13.05 11.33
CA SER A 379 -29.82 13.57 12.69
C SER A 379 -28.65 13.25 13.62
N SER A 380 -27.75 12.36 13.22
CA SER A 380 -26.55 11.96 13.98
C SER A 380 -25.28 12.66 13.51
N PHE A 381 -25.40 13.81 12.83
CA PHE A 381 -24.25 14.58 12.37
C PHE A 381 -23.43 15.12 13.55
N GLU A 382 -22.14 14.94 13.49
CA GLU A 382 -21.18 15.35 14.52
C GLU A 382 -20.38 16.56 14.07
N LEU A 383 -20.64 17.71 14.70
CA LEU A 383 -20.04 19.00 14.31
C LEU A 383 -18.53 19.04 14.55
N LEU A 384 -18.05 18.49 15.67
CA LEU A 384 -16.62 18.56 16.02
C LEU A 384 -15.76 17.74 15.07
N PRO A 385 -16.05 16.45 14.75
CA PRO A 385 -15.37 15.74 13.70
C PRO A 385 -15.40 16.46 12.36
N ALA A 386 -16.52 17.09 11.98
CA ALA A 386 -16.61 17.85 10.74
C ALA A 386 -15.64 19.05 10.70
N LEU A 387 -15.54 19.80 11.80
CA LEU A 387 -14.58 20.90 11.93
C LEU A 387 -13.13 20.41 11.87
N LEU A 388 -12.83 19.26 12.48
CA LEU A 388 -11.50 18.64 12.43
C LEU A 388 -11.14 18.15 11.02
N VAL A 389 -12.11 17.60 10.27
CA VAL A 389 -11.92 17.23 8.84
C VAL A 389 -11.61 18.48 8.01
N LEU A 390 -12.38 19.57 8.20
CA LEU A 390 -12.14 20.82 7.50
C LEU A 390 -10.77 21.42 7.85
N LEU A 391 -10.38 21.37 9.13
CA LEU A 391 -9.05 21.77 9.59
C LEU A 391 -7.97 20.92 8.90
N GLY A 392 -8.10 19.58 8.91
CA GLY A 392 -7.17 18.68 8.25
C GLY A 392 -7.04 18.95 6.75
N CYS A 393 -8.16 19.17 6.06
CA CYS A 393 -8.17 19.55 4.64
C CYS A 393 -7.49 20.90 4.42
N GLY A 394 -7.77 21.91 5.24
CA GLY A 394 -7.15 23.23 5.15
C GLY A 394 -5.62 23.17 5.33
N LEU A 395 -5.16 22.42 6.33
CA LEU A 395 -3.72 22.24 6.60
C LEU A 395 -3.02 21.44 5.49
N LEU A 396 -3.64 20.33 5.03
CA LEU A 396 -3.02 19.40 4.09
C LEU A 396 -3.09 19.87 2.63
N LEU A 397 -4.27 20.35 2.18
CA LEU A 397 -4.53 20.73 0.80
C LEU A 397 -4.28 22.23 0.57
N GLY A 398 -4.65 23.09 1.53
CA GLY A 398 -4.48 24.53 1.45
C GLY A 398 -3.04 24.95 1.76
N LEU A 399 -2.58 24.70 2.97
CA LEU A 399 -1.24 25.09 3.44
C LEU A 399 -0.15 24.10 3.04
N ARG A 400 -0.50 22.91 2.54
CA ARG A 400 0.43 21.87 2.09
C ARG A 400 1.44 21.46 3.16
N LEU A 401 1.02 21.42 4.42
CA LEU A 401 1.86 21.02 5.53
C LEU A 401 2.22 19.52 5.43
N PRO A 402 3.37 19.12 5.98
CA PRO A 402 3.72 17.71 6.13
C PRO A 402 2.65 16.94 6.92
N LEU A 403 2.32 15.75 6.47
CA LEU A 403 1.23 14.94 7.02
C LEU A 403 1.35 14.71 8.54
N VAL A 404 2.55 14.42 9.03
CA VAL A 404 2.79 14.22 10.48
C VAL A 404 2.38 15.45 11.29
N ILE A 405 2.66 16.65 10.79
CA ILE A 405 2.26 17.91 11.44
C ILE A 405 0.74 18.04 11.46
N VAL A 406 0.06 17.70 10.34
CA VAL A 406 -1.40 17.73 10.27
C VAL A 406 -2.01 16.78 11.30
N LEU A 407 -1.52 15.53 11.37
CA LEU A 407 -1.99 14.53 12.33
C LEU A 407 -1.80 15.00 13.79
N VAL A 408 -0.65 15.59 14.11
CA VAL A 408 -0.40 16.14 15.45
C VAL A 408 -1.35 17.29 15.76
N ILE A 409 -1.53 18.25 14.83
CA ILE A 409 -2.39 19.42 15.06
C ILE A 409 -3.85 18.96 15.24
N THR A 410 -4.37 18.07 14.41
CA THR A 410 -5.75 17.58 14.53
C THR A 410 -5.96 16.74 15.78
N ALA A 411 -4.99 15.91 16.18
CA ALA A 411 -5.04 15.13 17.42
C ALA A 411 -5.06 16.05 18.66
N VAL A 412 -4.16 17.04 18.70
CA VAL A 412 -4.10 18.03 19.79
C VAL A 412 -5.40 18.86 19.84
N ALA A 413 -5.89 19.32 18.68
CA ALA A 413 -7.15 20.07 18.62
C ALA A 413 -8.33 19.24 19.14
N ALA A 414 -8.38 17.94 18.84
CA ALA A 414 -9.41 17.03 19.34
C ALA A 414 -9.34 16.86 20.86
N ILE A 415 -8.14 16.70 21.45
CA ILE A 415 -7.95 16.60 22.91
C ILE A 415 -8.48 17.89 23.59
N PHE A 416 -8.12 19.06 23.09
CA PHE A 416 -8.57 20.32 23.68
C PHE A 416 -10.06 20.59 23.49
N ALA A 417 -10.68 20.04 22.47
CA ALA A 417 -12.11 20.14 22.22
C ALA A 417 -12.93 19.05 22.95
N ALA A 418 -12.27 18.06 23.59
CA ALA A 418 -12.93 16.97 24.32
C ALA A 418 -14.01 17.43 25.33
N PRO A 419 -13.83 18.55 26.07
CA PRO A 419 -14.88 19.02 26.98
C PRO A 419 -16.19 19.46 26.28
N LEU A 420 -16.18 19.56 24.94
CA LEU A 420 -17.34 19.95 24.12
C LEU A 420 -18.05 18.71 23.50
N MET A 421 -17.52 17.51 23.72
CA MET A 421 -18.13 16.23 23.35
C MET A 421 -19.02 15.70 24.50
#